data_e5aadcaf6a6a3e132f22b3890ff9a35d
#
_entry.id   e5aadcaf6a6a3e132f22b3890ff9a35d
#
_cell.length_a   1.000
_cell.length_b   1.000
_cell.length_c   1.000
_cell.angle_alpha   90.00
_cell.angle_beta   90.00
_cell.angle_gamma   90.00
#
_symmetry.space_group_name_H-M   'P 1'
#
loop_
_entity.id
_entity.type
_entity.pdbx_description
1 polymer ?
#
loop_
_entity_poly.entity_id
_entity_poly.type
_entity_poly.pdbx_seq_one_letter_code
_entity_poly.pdbx_strand_id
1 'polypeptide(L)' 'AWQRYRSASDNLPKQWTDPTVTSSSVLRLTSEEYARMSQELRELFNTWTSRDLAHEEGDGSQPVMLNIDAFRWLP' A
#
# COMPACT_ATOMS: atom_id res chain seq x y z
N ALA A 1 0.44 13.37 -1.29
CA ALA A 1 -0.99 13.49 -1.15
C ALA A 1 -1.73 12.72 -2.22
N TRP A 2 -2.93 12.30 -1.90
CA TRP A 2 -3.74 11.43 -2.75
C TRP A 2 -4.03 12.06 -4.12
N GLN A 3 -4.44 13.32 -4.12
CA GLN A 3 -4.76 14.01 -5.38
C GLN A 3 -3.54 14.17 -6.28
N ARG A 4 -2.40 14.47 -5.68
CA ARG A 4 -1.15 14.59 -6.44
C ARG A 4 -0.79 13.27 -7.11
N TYR A 5 -0.98 12.17 -6.39
CA TYR A 5 -0.71 10.85 -6.95
C TYR A 5 -1.60 10.56 -8.16
N ARG A 6 -2.90 10.84 -8.04
CA ARG A 6 -3.83 10.57 -9.14
C ARG A 6 -3.52 11.42 -10.37
N SER A 7 -3.16 12.67 -10.16
CA SER A 7 -2.77 13.55 -11.27
C SER A 7 -1.51 13.03 -11.97
N ALA A 8 -0.54 12.59 -11.18
CA ALA A 8 0.72 12.06 -11.74
C ALA A 8 0.49 10.75 -12.48
N SER A 9 -0.42 9.88 -11.99
CA SER A 9 -0.63 8.58 -12.59
C SER A 9 -1.21 8.66 -14.01
N ASP A 10 -1.89 9.73 -14.35
CA ASP A 10 -2.45 9.93 -15.70
C ASP A 10 -1.36 10.01 -16.76
N ASN A 11 -0.13 10.32 -16.36
CA ASN A 11 0.99 10.50 -17.29
C ASN A 11 1.98 9.35 -17.21
N LEU A 12 1.69 8.29 -16.44
CA LEU A 12 2.61 7.18 -16.27
C LEU A 12 2.34 6.07 -17.30
N PRO A 13 3.38 5.32 -17.72
CA PRO A 13 3.19 4.14 -18.55
C PRO A 13 2.33 3.09 -17.85
N LYS A 14 1.68 2.24 -18.62
CA LYS A 14 0.80 1.20 -18.10
C LYS A 14 1.49 0.28 -17.10
N GLN A 15 2.76 -0.02 -17.30
CA GLN A 15 3.50 -0.89 -16.37
C GLN A 15 3.54 -0.32 -14.95
N TRP A 16 3.30 0.98 -14.79
CA TRP A 16 3.26 1.63 -13.48
C TRP A 16 1.84 1.92 -13.00
N THR A 17 0.86 1.97 -13.91
CA THR A 17 -0.52 2.24 -13.54
C THR A 17 -1.37 0.98 -13.40
N ASP A 18 -1.14 -0.03 -14.24
CA ASP A 18 -1.92 -1.26 -14.20
C ASP A 18 -1.85 -1.98 -12.86
N PRO A 19 -0.69 -2.12 -12.20
CA PRO A 19 -0.63 -2.80 -10.91
C PRO A 19 -1.06 -1.95 -9.72
N THR A 20 -1.51 -0.71 -9.95
CA THR A 20 -1.96 0.15 -8.86
C THR A 20 -3.15 -0.48 -8.14
N VAL A 21 -3.06 -0.53 -6.82
CA VAL A 21 -4.11 -1.10 -5.98
C VAL A 21 -4.68 -0.02 -5.08
N THR A 22 -5.99 0.16 -5.14
CA THR A 22 -6.71 1.07 -4.25
C THR A 22 -7.96 0.34 -3.79
N SER A 23 -8.00 -0.02 -2.52
CA SER A 23 -9.13 -0.77 -1.98
C SER A 23 -9.48 -0.27 -0.59
N SER A 24 -10.78 -0.20 -0.33
CA SER A 24 -11.27 0.08 1.02
C SER A 24 -12.52 -0.74 1.27
N SER A 25 -12.72 -1.15 2.49
CA SER A 25 -13.87 -1.95 2.88
C SER A 25 -14.12 -1.78 4.37
N VAL A 26 -15.37 -1.96 4.77
CA VAL A 26 -15.73 -2.02 6.18
C VAL A 26 -16.06 -3.47 6.51
N LEU A 27 -15.28 -4.05 7.42
CA LEU A 27 -15.43 -5.44 7.86
C LEU A 27 -15.92 -5.46 9.30
N ARG A 28 -16.83 -6.37 9.60
CA ARG A 28 -17.26 -6.57 10.99
C ARG A 28 -16.41 -7.69 11.58
N LEU A 29 -15.53 -7.33 12.50
CA LEU A 29 -14.58 -8.26 13.10
C LEU A 29 -14.70 -8.22 14.61
N THR A 30 -14.41 -9.36 15.24
CA THR A 30 -14.19 -9.36 16.68
C THR A 30 -12.85 -8.68 16.96
N SER A 31 -12.61 -8.33 18.22
CA SER A 31 -11.32 -7.74 18.60
C SER A 31 -10.16 -8.69 18.33
N GLU A 32 -10.41 -10.01 18.47
CA GLU A 32 -9.38 -11.02 18.21
C GLU A 32 -9.07 -11.12 16.72
N GLU A 33 -10.11 -11.09 15.88
CA GLU A 33 -9.93 -11.11 14.42
C GLU A 33 -9.23 -9.84 13.95
N TYR A 34 -9.60 -8.70 14.51
CA TYR A 34 -8.95 -7.44 14.18
C TYR A 34 -7.47 -7.47 14.53
N ALA A 35 -7.13 -7.98 15.71
CA ALA A 35 -5.73 -8.11 16.11
C ALA A 35 -4.94 -9.01 15.16
N ARG A 36 -5.54 -10.11 14.73
CA ARG A 36 -4.90 -11.03 13.79
C ARG A 36 -4.69 -10.36 12.43
N MET A 37 -5.71 -9.70 11.91
CA MET A 37 -5.61 -8.99 10.63
C MET A 37 -4.51 -7.93 10.70
N SER A 38 -4.49 -7.15 11.78
CA SER A 38 -3.47 -6.11 11.95
C SER A 38 -2.07 -6.69 11.97
N GLN A 39 -1.90 -7.84 12.62
CA GLN A 39 -0.62 -8.52 12.66
C GLN A 39 -0.19 -8.97 11.25
N GLU A 40 -1.10 -9.55 10.50
CA GLU A 40 -0.82 -9.99 9.13
C GLU A 40 -0.43 -8.81 8.22
N LEU A 41 -1.13 -7.69 8.38
CA LEU A 41 -0.82 -6.48 7.60
C LEU A 41 0.55 -5.92 7.96
N ARG A 42 0.90 -5.91 9.26
CA ARG A 42 2.22 -5.47 9.69
C ARG A 42 3.31 -6.37 9.12
N GLU A 43 3.09 -7.66 9.12
CA GLU A 43 4.05 -8.61 8.57
C GLU A 43 4.26 -8.40 7.08
N LEU A 44 3.18 -8.17 6.35
CA LEU A 44 3.27 -7.88 4.92
C LEU A 44 4.04 -6.58 4.67
N PHE A 45 3.70 -5.53 5.41
CA PHE A 45 4.38 -4.24 5.31
C PHE A 45 5.87 -4.40 5.60
N ASN A 46 6.20 -5.08 6.70
CA ASN A 46 7.59 -5.28 7.10
C ASN A 46 8.37 -6.12 6.10
N THR A 47 7.72 -7.13 5.51
CA THR A 47 8.35 -7.96 4.48
C THR A 47 8.83 -7.11 3.32
N TRP A 48 7.99 -6.20 2.84
CA TRP A 48 8.35 -5.38 1.69
C TRP A 48 9.30 -4.24 2.04
N THR A 49 9.12 -3.60 3.20
CA THR A 49 9.96 -2.47 3.59
C THR A 49 11.36 -2.90 4.03
N SER A 50 11.52 -4.15 4.49
CA SER A 50 12.82 -4.65 4.93
C SER A 50 13.58 -5.40 3.86
N ARG A 51 13.01 -5.60 2.68
CA ARG A 51 13.75 -6.22 1.57
C ARG A 51 14.90 -5.33 1.15
N ASP A 52 16.03 -5.97 0.89
CA ASP A 52 17.18 -5.28 0.34
C ASP A 52 16.95 -5.05 -1.15
N LEU A 53 16.30 -3.95 -1.45
CA LEU A 53 16.03 -3.54 -2.83
C LEU A 53 17.03 -2.45 -3.19
N ALA A 54 18.27 -2.85 -3.37
CA ALA A 54 19.37 -1.93 -3.64
C ALA A 54 19.27 -1.37 -5.06
N HIS A 55 18.36 -0.43 -5.23
CA HIS A 55 18.14 0.22 -6.50
C HIS A 55 18.83 1.58 -6.53
N GLU A 56 19.32 1.93 -7.70
CA GLU A 56 19.93 3.22 -7.95
C GLU A 56 19.11 3.98 -8.99
N GLU A 57 19.19 5.29 -8.95
CA GLU A 57 18.54 6.13 -9.94
C GLU A 57 19.01 5.73 -11.33
N GLY A 58 18.06 5.54 -12.24
CA GLY A 58 18.35 5.17 -13.61
C GLY A 58 18.33 3.67 -13.89
N ASP A 59 18.08 2.83 -12.89
CA ASP A 59 18.04 1.37 -13.07
C ASP A 59 16.67 0.85 -13.48
N GLY A 60 15.70 1.73 -13.71
CA GLY A 60 14.34 1.35 -14.07
C GLY A 60 13.39 1.30 -12.89
N SER A 61 13.89 1.42 -11.67
CA SER A 61 13.04 1.47 -10.47
C SER A 61 12.42 2.86 -10.33
N GLN A 62 11.28 2.92 -9.68
CA GLN A 62 10.57 4.17 -9.40
C GLN A 62 10.05 4.15 -7.97
N PRO A 63 9.92 5.31 -7.33
CA PRO A 63 9.33 5.34 -6.01
C PRO A 63 7.85 4.96 -6.05
N VAL A 64 7.45 4.07 -5.15
CA VAL A 64 6.06 3.62 -4.99
C VAL A 64 5.67 3.85 -3.54
N MET A 65 4.57 4.57 -3.33
CA MET A 65 4.07 4.79 -1.99
C MET A 65 3.21 3.61 -1.55
N LEU A 66 3.54 3.05 -0.40
CA LEU A 66 2.76 1.97 0.22
C LEU A 66 2.18 2.49 1.54
N ASN A 67 0.86 2.49 1.62
CA ASN A 67 0.15 2.83 2.85
C ASN A 67 -0.77 1.69 3.22
N ILE A 68 -0.83 1.36 4.49
CA ILE A 68 -1.84 0.46 5.02
C ILE A 68 -2.48 1.10 6.22
N ASP A 69 -3.80 1.02 6.29
CA ASP A 69 -4.57 1.58 7.38
C ASP A 69 -5.66 0.59 7.78
N ALA A 70 -5.71 0.30 9.07
CA ALA A 70 -6.79 -0.49 9.63
C ALA A 70 -7.13 0.11 10.98
N PHE A 71 -8.36 0.51 11.17
CA PHE A 71 -8.79 1.15 12.41
C PHE A 71 -10.26 0.88 12.62
N ARG A 72 -10.69 1.03 13.88
CA ARG A 72 -12.09 0.84 14.20
C ARG A 72 -12.91 1.96 13.56
N TRP A 73 -13.83 1.56 12.70
CA TRP A 73 -14.70 2.51 12.01
C TRP A 73 -15.81 2.97 12.95
N LEU A 74 -15.96 4.28 13.07
CA LEU A 74 -17.03 4.90 13.82
C LEU A 74 -17.88 5.72 12.84
N PRO A 75 -19.12 5.29 12.58
CA PRO A 75 -19.99 6.01 11.65
C PRO A 75 -20.39 7.39 12.16
#